data_6bd18eb17311ff18463e350c3b9bbf02
#
_entry.id   6bd18eb17311ff18463e350c3b9bbf02
#
_cell.length_a   1.000
_cell.length_b   1.000
_cell.length_c   1.000
_cell.angle_alpha   90.00
_cell.angle_beta   90.00
_cell.angle_gamma   90.00
#
_symmetry.space_group_name_H-M   'P 1'
#
loop_
_entity.id
_entity.type
_entity.pdbx_description
1 polymer ?
#
loop_
_entity_poly.entity_id
_entity_poly.type
_entity_poly.pdbx_seq_one_letter_code
_entity_poly.pdbx_strand_id
1 'polypeptide(L)'
;MTDILKPVFNSMRKGNVRYSKGGLNPTGASCVITDELGNDKLIGKCHRAVWYSKTGVPRTNLPDDQTFIKFAVGHAMEDNFQTHWNRMGVLIEGNIPLREDISNGDPRGELIISGEVDGLLRDFEMNEDGEITHISSTKAIGMEMKTNRGFFAKKEVYGIGNKRYPTGHPKMDHVMQTALYLRMRWKLEEYYGVEIDSFRIVYCQVDDGLTTYFDISLSDGYS
;
A
#
# COMPACT_ATOMS: atom_id res chain seq x y z
N MET A 1 -26.62 13.61 -28.78
CA MET A 1 -25.55 12.61 -28.56
C MET A 1 -25.66 12.15 -27.11
N THR A 2 -25.89 10.87 -26.86
CA THR A 2 -26.08 10.33 -25.50
C THR A 2 -24.73 10.30 -24.82
N ASP A 3 -24.62 10.90 -23.63
CA ASP A 3 -23.40 10.85 -22.82
C ASP A 3 -23.19 9.43 -22.30
N ILE A 4 -22.36 8.65 -23.01
CA ILE A 4 -22.05 7.26 -22.67
C ILE A 4 -21.18 7.11 -21.42
N LEU A 5 -20.52 8.18 -20.96
CA LEU A 5 -19.65 8.12 -19.78
C LEU A 5 -20.43 8.18 -18.47
N LYS A 6 -21.56 8.88 -18.46
CA LYS A 6 -22.38 9.02 -17.25
C LYS A 6 -22.82 7.68 -16.63
N PRO A 7 -23.32 6.69 -17.40
CA PRO A 7 -23.62 5.36 -16.85
C PRO A 7 -22.38 4.64 -16.29
N VAL A 8 -21.23 4.77 -16.96
CA VAL A 8 -19.97 4.17 -16.51
C VAL A 8 -19.55 4.74 -15.15
N PHE A 9 -19.52 6.06 -14.99
CA PHE A 9 -19.20 6.69 -13.72
C PHE A 9 -20.21 6.37 -12.62
N ASN A 10 -21.49 6.26 -12.93
CA ASN A 10 -22.50 5.83 -11.98
C ASN A 10 -22.26 4.39 -11.51
N SER A 11 -21.84 3.50 -12.40
CA SER A 11 -21.47 2.12 -12.07
C SER A 11 -20.24 2.09 -11.16
N MET A 12 -19.20 2.85 -11.50
CA MET A 12 -17.97 2.95 -10.67
C MET A 12 -18.29 3.48 -9.26
N ARG A 13 -19.14 4.50 -9.13
CA ARG A 13 -19.55 5.03 -7.82
C ARG A 13 -20.27 3.98 -6.99
N LYS A 14 -21.17 3.21 -7.57
CA LYS A 14 -21.90 2.13 -6.86
C LYS A 14 -20.97 1.02 -6.39
N GLY A 15 -19.99 0.63 -7.20
CA GLY A 15 -19.03 -0.40 -6.86
C GLY A 15 -18.03 0.03 -5.75
N ASN A 16 -17.81 1.34 -5.59
CA ASN A 16 -16.84 1.89 -4.63
C ASN A 16 -17.45 2.33 -3.28
N VAL A 17 -18.69 2.00 -2.97
CA VAL A 17 -19.28 2.23 -1.65
C VAL A 17 -18.67 1.23 -0.66
N ARG A 18 -17.48 1.52 -0.19
CA ARG A 18 -16.84 0.76 0.90
C ARG A 18 -17.41 1.27 2.23
N TYR A 19 -18.26 0.51 2.86
CA TYR A 19 -18.66 0.75 4.24
C TYR A 19 -17.46 0.42 5.15
N SER A 20 -17.10 1.37 6.02
CA SER A 20 -16.09 1.09 7.05
C SER A 20 -16.57 -0.07 7.92
N LYS A 21 -15.82 -1.17 7.95
CA LYS A 21 -16.09 -2.33 8.81
C LYS A 21 -15.63 -2.12 10.26
N GLY A 22 -15.48 -0.87 10.70
CA GLY A 22 -15.16 -0.50 12.08
C GLY A 22 -13.66 -0.47 12.42
N GLY A 23 -12.77 -1.12 11.69
CA GLY A 23 -11.34 -1.15 11.98
C GLY A 23 -10.57 0.10 11.51
N LEU A 24 -9.36 0.33 12.06
CA LEU A 24 -8.40 1.28 11.53
C LEU A 24 -7.72 0.68 10.29
N ASN A 25 -7.61 1.46 9.21
CA ASN A 25 -6.91 0.99 8.01
C ASN A 25 -5.46 1.43 8.05
N PRO A 26 -4.49 0.58 7.65
CA PRO A 26 -3.09 0.95 7.53
C PRO A 26 -2.84 2.18 6.65
N THR A 27 -3.64 2.37 5.58
CA THR A 27 -3.64 3.60 4.76
C THR A 27 -4.03 4.86 5.51
N GLY A 28 -4.63 4.75 6.69
CA GLY A 28 -4.93 5.84 7.62
C GLY A 28 -3.87 6.05 8.69
N ALA A 29 -2.75 5.32 8.62
CA ALA A 29 -1.67 5.41 9.58
C ALA A 29 -1.09 6.83 9.64
N SER A 30 -0.71 7.23 10.84
CA SER A 30 -0.05 8.50 11.11
C SER A 30 0.80 8.40 12.37
N CYS A 31 1.88 9.14 12.39
CA CYS A 31 2.72 9.29 13.58
C CYS A 31 3.12 10.75 13.74
N VAL A 32 3.50 11.12 14.95
CA VAL A 32 4.14 12.41 15.22
C VAL A 32 5.62 12.14 15.35
N ILE A 33 6.42 12.85 14.56
CA ILE A 33 7.87 12.86 14.71
C ILE A 33 8.30 14.24 15.20
N THR A 34 9.25 14.27 16.13
CA THR A 34 9.85 15.51 16.60
C THR A 34 11.12 15.77 15.79
N ASP A 35 11.23 16.92 15.13
CA ASP A 35 12.41 17.29 14.36
C ASP A 35 13.59 17.67 15.28
N GLU A 36 14.77 17.88 14.69
CA GLU A 36 15.98 18.26 15.43
C GLU A 36 15.85 19.57 16.21
N LEU A 37 14.87 20.40 15.87
CA LEU A 37 14.56 21.67 16.54
C LEU A 37 13.52 21.51 17.66
N GLY A 38 13.03 20.29 17.90
CA GLY A 38 12.02 20.01 18.90
C GLY A 38 10.58 20.29 18.46
N ASN A 39 10.32 20.51 17.16
CA ASN A 39 8.96 20.75 16.66
C ASN A 39 8.29 19.44 16.27
N ASP A 40 7.06 19.25 16.71
CA ASP A 40 6.25 18.11 16.35
C ASP A 40 5.67 18.25 14.95
N LYS A 41 5.88 17.23 14.13
CA LYS A 41 5.36 17.14 12.77
C LYS A 41 4.52 15.88 12.63
N LEU A 42 3.26 16.05 12.23
CA LEU A 42 2.39 14.93 11.87
C LEU A 42 2.80 14.41 10.49
N ILE A 43 3.11 13.11 10.43
CA ILE A 43 3.36 12.36 9.20
C ILE A 43 2.14 11.44 8.97
N GLY A 44 1.71 11.31 7.71
CA GLY A 44 0.57 10.47 7.33
C GLY A 44 -0.76 11.21 7.35
N LYS A 45 -1.84 10.51 7.69
CA LYS A 45 -3.19 11.06 7.63
C LYS A 45 -3.51 11.97 8.82
N CYS A 46 -4.27 13.04 8.56
CA CYS A 46 -4.80 13.90 9.61
C CYS A 46 -5.70 13.09 10.56
N HIS A 47 -5.39 13.09 11.86
CA HIS A 47 -6.14 12.36 12.88
C HIS A 47 -7.64 12.70 12.87
N ARG A 48 -8.00 13.97 12.67
CA ARG A 48 -9.41 14.40 12.55
C ARG A 48 -10.11 13.76 11.36
N ALA A 49 -9.44 13.66 10.21
CA ALA A 49 -9.99 13.02 9.02
C ALA A 49 -10.21 11.52 9.24
N VAL A 50 -9.29 10.85 9.91
CA VAL A 50 -9.42 9.44 10.31
C VAL A 50 -10.61 9.28 11.27
N TRP A 51 -10.70 10.12 12.29
CA TRP A 51 -11.80 10.09 13.25
C TRP A 51 -13.16 10.29 12.56
N TYR A 52 -13.31 11.29 11.70
CA TYR A 52 -14.56 11.50 10.96
C TYR A 52 -14.93 10.30 10.08
N SER A 53 -13.96 9.69 9.43
CA SER A 53 -14.22 8.51 8.60
C SER A 53 -14.67 7.29 9.42
N LYS A 54 -14.27 7.20 10.69
CA LYS A 54 -14.62 6.12 11.61
C LYS A 54 -15.93 6.35 12.38
N THR A 55 -16.29 7.59 12.63
CA THR A 55 -17.52 7.95 13.35
C THR A 55 -18.72 8.16 12.42
N GLY A 56 -18.60 7.83 11.14
CA GLY A 56 -19.70 7.89 10.18
C GLY A 56 -20.12 9.30 9.79
N VAL A 57 -19.27 10.33 10.07
CA VAL A 57 -19.54 11.68 9.61
C VAL A 57 -19.57 11.70 8.07
N PRO A 58 -20.64 12.20 7.45
CA PRO A 58 -20.74 12.26 5.99
C PRO A 58 -19.59 13.03 5.36
N ARG A 59 -19.02 12.46 4.29
CA ARG A 59 -17.97 13.15 3.53
C ARG A 59 -18.56 14.35 2.78
N THR A 60 -17.97 15.52 2.95
CA THR A 60 -18.31 16.72 2.17
C THR A 60 -17.64 16.75 0.80
N ASN A 61 -16.49 16.07 0.67
CA ASN A 61 -15.72 15.96 -0.58
C ASN A 61 -15.82 14.51 -1.09
N LEU A 62 -16.84 14.24 -1.87
CA LEU A 62 -16.95 12.95 -2.56
C LEU A 62 -15.94 12.89 -3.72
N PRO A 63 -15.39 11.69 -4.02
CA PRO A 63 -14.54 11.51 -5.19
C PRO A 63 -15.26 11.94 -6.48
N ASP A 64 -14.60 12.73 -7.30
CA ASP A 64 -15.06 13.08 -8.64
C ASP A 64 -14.80 11.95 -9.65
N ASP A 65 -15.30 12.11 -10.87
CA ASP A 65 -15.15 11.09 -11.92
C ASP A 65 -13.69 10.82 -12.27
N GLN A 66 -12.82 11.85 -12.22
CA GLN A 66 -11.39 11.67 -12.45
C GLN A 66 -10.73 10.83 -11.36
N THR A 67 -11.18 10.98 -10.13
CA THR A 67 -10.69 10.17 -9.00
C THR A 67 -11.07 8.69 -9.16
N PHE A 68 -12.29 8.40 -9.65
CA PHE A 68 -12.69 7.02 -9.95
C PHE A 68 -11.85 6.39 -11.05
N ILE A 69 -11.50 7.14 -12.10
CA ILE A 69 -10.58 6.67 -13.15
C ILE A 69 -9.19 6.37 -12.57
N LYS A 70 -8.67 7.24 -11.68
CA LYS A 70 -7.39 6.99 -11.00
C LYS A 70 -7.40 5.69 -10.19
N PHE A 71 -8.49 5.42 -9.47
CA PHE A 71 -8.65 4.17 -8.74
C PHE A 71 -8.69 2.96 -9.68
N ALA A 72 -9.45 3.05 -10.78
CA ALA A 72 -9.52 1.98 -11.77
C ALA A 72 -8.16 1.68 -12.41
N VAL A 73 -7.37 2.71 -12.71
CA VAL A 73 -5.98 2.54 -13.22
C VAL A 73 -5.10 1.86 -12.16
N GLY A 74 -5.21 2.25 -10.89
CA GLY A 74 -4.48 1.61 -9.80
C GLY A 74 -4.77 0.11 -9.73
N HIS A 75 -6.03 -0.27 -9.67
CA HIS A 75 -6.44 -1.68 -9.62
C HIS A 75 -6.03 -2.45 -10.89
N ALA A 76 -6.15 -1.86 -12.08
CA ALA A 76 -5.73 -2.52 -13.31
C ALA A 76 -4.22 -2.81 -13.34
N MET A 77 -3.40 -1.91 -12.78
CA MET A 77 -1.96 -2.14 -12.64
C MET A 77 -1.66 -3.26 -11.65
N GLU A 78 -2.32 -3.26 -10.51
CA GLU A 78 -2.22 -4.30 -9.49
C GLU A 78 -2.60 -5.68 -10.06
N ASP A 79 -3.77 -5.81 -10.71
CA ASP A 79 -4.22 -7.04 -11.37
C ASP A 79 -3.23 -7.52 -12.45
N ASN A 80 -2.63 -6.59 -13.19
CA ASN A 80 -1.62 -6.90 -14.19
C ASN A 80 -0.36 -7.49 -13.57
N PHE A 81 0.18 -6.89 -12.50
CA PHE A 81 1.35 -7.42 -11.80
C PHE A 81 1.05 -8.78 -11.18
N GLN A 82 -0.08 -8.96 -10.50
CA GLN A 82 -0.47 -10.25 -9.93
C GLN A 82 -0.58 -11.33 -11.00
N THR A 83 -1.12 -11.00 -12.19
CA THR A 83 -1.19 -11.93 -13.33
C THR A 83 0.21 -12.38 -13.76
N HIS A 84 1.17 -11.47 -13.84
CA HIS A 84 2.54 -11.80 -14.24
C HIS A 84 3.27 -12.59 -13.15
N TRP A 85 3.15 -12.21 -11.88
CA TRP A 85 3.73 -12.97 -10.75
C TRP A 85 3.19 -14.40 -10.68
N ASN A 86 1.88 -14.57 -10.98
CA ASN A 86 1.29 -15.89 -11.07
C ASN A 86 1.87 -16.71 -12.24
N ARG A 87 2.04 -16.10 -13.41
CA ARG A 87 2.68 -16.76 -14.58
C ARG A 87 4.13 -17.13 -14.32
N MET A 88 4.85 -16.34 -13.56
CA MET A 88 6.21 -16.61 -13.12
C MET A 88 6.28 -17.71 -12.06
N GLY A 89 5.16 -18.12 -11.47
CA GLY A 89 5.08 -19.13 -10.41
C GLY A 89 5.57 -18.64 -9.04
N VAL A 90 5.74 -17.32 -8.85
CA VAL A 90 6.21 -16.74 -7.59
C VAL A 90 5.07 -16.23 -6.69
N LEU A 91 3.89 -15.97 -7.22
CA LEU A 91 2.74 -15.51 -6.44
C LEU A 91 2.24 -16.65 -5.53
N ILE A 92 2.20 -16.40 -4.23
CA ILE A 92 1.53 -17.26 -3.25
C ILE A 92 0.04 -16.91 -3.22
N GLU A 93 -0.28 -15.64 -2.99
CA GLU A 93 -1.65 -15.14 -2.93
C GLU A 93 -1.68 -13.64 -3.19
N GLY A 94 -2.77 -13.11 -3.77
CA GLY A 94 -3.03 -11.69 -3.97
C GLY A 94 -4.22 -11.20 -3.14
N ASN A 95 -4.29 -9.90 -2.86
CA ASN A 95 -5.39 -9.25 -2.16
C ASN A 95 -5.71 -9.90 -0.80
N ILE A 96 -4.69 -10.09 0.03
CA ILE A 96 -4.78 -10.84 1.28
C ILE A 96 -5.33 -9.96 2.40
N PRO A 97 -6.53 -10.25 2.94
CA PRO A 97 -7.07 -9.47 4.05
C PRO A 97 -6.30 -9.76 5.34
N LEU A 98 -5.85 -8.70 5.99
CA LEU A 98 -5.26 -8.76 7.33
C LEU A 98 -6.16 -8.06 8.35
N ARG A 99 -6.31 -8.67 9.51
CA ARG A 99 -7.06 -8.11 10.63
C ARG A 99 -6.41 -8.48 11.95
N GLU A 100 -6.20 -7.49 12.82
CA GLU A 100 -5.64 -7.69 14.15
C GLU A 100 -6.37 -6.83 15.15
N ASP A 101 -6.71 -7.42 16.30
CA ASP A 101 -7.19 -6.70 17.47
C ASP A 101 -5.97 -6.29 18.32
N ILE A 102 -5.74 -5.00 18.41
CA ILE A 102 -4.64 -4.40 19.19
C ILE A 102 -5.11 -3.76 20.49
N SER A 103 -6.35 -4.02 20.91
CA SER A 103 -6.93 -3.42 22.13
C SER A 103 -6.24 -3.88 23.40
N ASN A 104 -5.58 -5.04 23.38
CA ASN A 104 -4.90 -5.62 24.55
C ASN A 104 -5.78 -5.66 25.83
N GLY A 105 -7.09 -5.85 25.65
CA GLY A 105 -8.06 -5.86 26.74
C GLY A 105 -8.46 -4.47 27.24
N ASP A 106 -8.23 -3.41 26.45
CA ASP A 106 -8.66 -2.05 26.79
C ASP A 106 -10.19 -2.00 27.04
N PRO A 107 -10.65 -1.56 28.20
CA PRO A 107 -12.07 -1.50 28.53
C PRO A 107 -12.88 -0.52 27.65
N ARG A 108 -12.21 0.32 26.86
CA ARG A 108 -12.85 1.23 25.90
C ARG A 108 -13.39 0.54 24.66
N GLY A 109 -13.09 -0.76 24.48
CA GLY A 109 -13.59 -1.57 23.39
C GLY A 109 -12.49 -2.10 22.46
N GLU A 110 -12.91 -2.83 21.44
CA GLU A 110 -12.00 -3.41 20.44
C GLU A 110 -11.36 -2.34 19.57
N LEU A 111 -10.03 -2.36 19.49
CA LEU A 111 -9.25 -1.56 18.56
C LEU A 111 -8.68 -2.47 17.46
N ILE A 112 -9.36 -2.52 16.33
CA ILE A 112 -9.02 -3.41 15.23
C ILE A 112 -8.25 -2.65 14.15
N ILE A 113 -7.09 -3.18 13.74
CA ILE A 113 -6.44 -2.82 12.49
C ILE A 113 -6.91 -3.80 11.41
N SER A 114 -7.37 -3.28 10.28
CA SER A 114 -7.76 -4.11 9.13
C SER A 114 -7.28 -3.48 7.84
N GLY A 115 -6.63 -4.27 6.99
CA GLY A 115 -6.13 -3.88 5.68
C GLY A 115 -6.12 -5.04 4.73
N GLU A 116 -5.53 -4.83 3.57
CA GLU A 116 -5.36 -5.83 2.52
C GLU A 116 -3.96 -5.66 1.96
N VAL A 117 -3.20 -6.74 1.93
CA VAL A 117 -1.86 -6.80 1.32
C VAL A 117 -2.05 -7.13 -0.15
N ASP A 118 -1.45 -6.34 -1.04
CA ASP A 118 -1.67 -6.49 -2.49
C ASP A 118 -1.10 -7.79 -3.05
N GLY A 119 -0.09 -8.39 -2.37
CA GLY A 119 0.43 -9.71 -2.76
C GLY A 119 1.43 -10.27 -1.78
N LEU A 120 1.57 -11.60 -1.80
CA LEU A 120 2.63 -12.34 -1.12
C LEU A 120 3.36 -13.17 -2.17
N LEU A 121 4.64 -12.89 -2.36
CA LEU A 121 5.48 -13.58 -3.34
C LEU A 121 6.50 -14.46 -2.63
N ARG A 122 6.79 -15.64 -3.19
CA ARG A 122 7.98 -16.40 -2.81
C ARG A 122 9.22 -15.60 -3.15
N ASP A 123 10.21 -15.61 -2.28
CA ASP A 123 11.51 -15.04 -2.61
C ASP A 123 12.17 -15.86 -3.74
N PHE A 124 12.90 -15.19 -4.63
CA PHE A 124 13.46 -15.83 -5.81
C PHE A 124 14.79 -15.19 -6.24
N GLU A 125 15.61 -15.98 -6.91
CA GLU A 125 16.86 -15.53 -7.51
C GLU A 125 16.70 -15.45 -9.03
N MET A 126 17.42 -14.53 -9.66
CA MET A 126 17.46 -14.35 -11.11
C MET A 126 18.90 -14.34 -11.60
N ASN A 127 19.10 -14.81 -12.84
CA ASN A 127 20.35 -14.62 -13.57
C ASN A 127 20.43 -13.20 -14.18
N GLU A 128 21.56 -12.90 -14.85
CA GLU A 128 21.79 -11.60 -15.49
C GLU A 128 20.79 -11.29 -16.62
N ASP A 129 20.21 -12.32 -17.22
CA ASP A 129 19.20 -12.19 -18.28
C ASP A 129 17.78 -11.96 -17.74
N GLY A 130 17.60 -11.97 -16.40
CA GLY A 130 16.32 -11.77 -15.73
C GLY A 130 15.44 -13.02 -15.67
N GLU A 131 16.01 -14.21 -15.94
CA GLU A 131 15.31 -15.47 -15.80
C GLU A 131 15.40 -15.97 -14.37
N ILE A 132 14.28 -16.46 -13.82
CA ILE A 132 14.24 -17.02 -12.47
C ILE A 132 15.02 -18.34 -12.45
N THR A 133 16.03 -18.42 -11.59
CA THR A 133 16.89 -19.60 -11.43
C THR A 133 16.51 -20.41 -10.19
N HIS A 134 15.93 -19.78 -9.19
CA HIS A 134 15.51 -20.44 -7.97
C HIS A 134 14.29 -19.72 -7.37
N ILE A 135 13.34 -20.48 -6.83
CA ILE A 135 12.21 -19.97 -6.06
C ILE A 135 12.26 -20.62 -4.67
N SER A 136 12.31 -19.80 -3.63
CA SER A 136 12.34 -20.29 -2.25
C SER A 136 11.03 -21.01 -1.90
N SER A 137 11.14 -22.12 -1.20
CA SER A 137 9.99 -22.84 -0.65
C SER A 137 9.57 -22.29 0.72
N THR A 138 10.45 -21.58 1.42
CA THR A 138 10.28 -21.16 2.83
C THR A 138 10.29 -19.66 3.04
N LYS A 139 10.80 -18.87 2.10
CA LYS A 139 10.87 -17.41 2.23
C LYS A 139 9.91 -16.70 1.29
N ALA A 140 9.35 -15.61 1.77
CA ALA A 140 8.43 -14.79 1.01
C ALA A 140 8.64 -13.29 1.30
N ILE A 141 8.17 -12.45 0.38
CA ILE A 141 8.17 -10.99 0.47
C ILE A 141 6.73 -10.51 0.32
N GLY A 142 6.26 -9.69 1.26
CA GLY A 142 4.98 -9.01 1.12
C GLY A 142 5.08 -7.85 0.11
N MET A 143 4.01 -7.62 -0.65
CA MET A 143 3.98 -6.62 -1.71
C MET A 143 2.93 -5.56 -1.43
N GLU A 144 3.29 -4.31 -1.68
CA GLU A 144 2.40 -3.15 -1.67
C GLU A 144 2.59 -2.37 -2.97
N MET A 145 1.53 -2.25 -3.77
CA MET A 145 1.58 -1.59 -5.07
C MET A 145 1.08 -0.15 -4.98
N LYS A 146 1.79 0.78 -5.59
CA LYS A 146 1.42 2.19 -5.64
C LYS A 146 1.56 2.76 -7.03
N THR A 147 0.49 3.32 -7.56
CA THR A 147 0.54 4.10 -8.78
C THR A 147 0.79 5.57 -8.48
N ASN A 148 1.70 6.17 -9.20
CA ASN A 148 2.03 7.59 -9.13
C ASN A 148 1.67 8.30 -10.42
N ARG A 149 1.42 9.61 -10.34
CA ARG A 149 1.20 10.48 -11.48
C ARG A 149 1.78 11.87 -11.23
N GLY A 150 2.27 12.48 -12.29
CA GLY A 150 2.73 13.85 -12.31
C GLY A 150 4.16 14.04 -11.81
N PHE A 151 4.71 15.20 -12.17
CA PHE A 151 6.13 15.53 -11.98
C PHE A 151 6.59 15.51 -10.51
N PHE A 152 5.77 16.00 -9.58
CA PHE A 152 6.17 16.06 -8.16
C PHE A 152 6.29 14.68 -7.54
N ALA A 153 5.33 13.79 -7.82
CA ALA A 153 5.40 12.40 -7.35
C ALA A 153 6.58 11.66 -7.97
N LYS A 154 6.84 11.87 -9.28
CA LYS A 154 8.00 11.32 -9.96
C LYS A 154 9.31 11.76 -9.30
N LYS A 155 9.45 13.05 -9.03
CA LYS A 155 10.63 13.63 -8.41
C LYS A 155 10.91 13.10 -7.00
N GLU A 156 9.87 12.93 -6.19
CA GLU A 156 9.97 12.40 -4.82
C GLU A 156 10.37 10.93 -4.83
N VAL A 157 9.67 10.11 -5.60
CA VAL A 157 9.80 8.65 -5.55
C VAL A 157 10.97 8.12 -6.37
N TYR A 158 11.26 8.72 -7.54
CA TYR A 158 12.32 8.22 -8.43
C TYR A 158 13.60 9.05 -8.37
N GLY A 159 13.52 10.27 -7.81
CA GLY A 159 14.61 11.23 -7.90
C GLY A 159 14.74 11.84 -9.30
N ILE A 160 15.55 12.86 -9.44
CA ILE A 160 15.88 13.48 -10.73
C ILE A 160 17.36 13.79 -10.85
N GLY A 161 18.21 13.23 -9.96
CA GLY A 161 19.65 13.36 -10.03
C GLY A 161 20.19 14.78 -9.73
N ASN A 162 19.39 15.70 -9.21
CA ASN A 162 19.86 17.03 -8.83
C ASN A 162 20.15 17.13 -7.32
N LYS A 163 20.79 18.24 -6.87
CA LYS A 163 21.17 18.43 -5.47
C LYS A 163 20.02 18.30 -4.47
N ARG A 164 18.80 18.62 -4.86
CA ARG A 164 17.62 18.58 -3.97
C ARG A 164 16.95 17.21 -3.94
N TYR A 165 17.01 16.47 -5.05
CA TYR A 165 16.41 15.15 -5.23
C TYR A 165 17.41 14.23 -5.95
N PRO A 166 18.53 13.91 -5.28
CA PRO A 166 19.59 13.10 -5.90
C PRO A 166 19.12 11.67 -6.14
N THR A 167 18.37 11.11 -5.21
CA THR A 167 17.79 9.77 -5.24
C THR A 167 16.30 9.84 -4.92
N GLY A 168 15.54 8.83 -5.34
CA GLY A 168 14.16 8.66 -4.92
C GLY A 168 14.06 8.08 -3.51
N HIS A 169 12.90 8.27 -2.90
CA HIS A 169 12.57 7.66 -1.62
C HIS A 169 11.06 7.34 -1.54
N PRO A 170 10.64 6.34 -0.76
CA PRO A 170 9.24 6.02 -0.60
C PRO A 170 8.52 7.16 0.15
N LYS A 171 7.23 7.31 -0.13
CA LYS A 171 6.39 8.23 0.64
C LYS A 171 6.18 7.68 2.04
N MET A 172 6.34 8.53 3.05
CA MET A 172 6.29 8.11 4.45
C MET A 172 4.94 7.48 4.85
N ASP A 173 3.83 7.95 4.29
CA ASP A 173 2.51 7.33 4.54
C ASP A 173 2.41 5.90 3.99
N HIS A 174 3.09 5.60 2.88
CA HIS A 174 3.19 4.23 2.37
C HIS A 174 4.15 3.37 3.20
N VAL A 175 5.28 3.94 3.66
CA VAL A 175 6.19 3.26 4.61
C VAL A 175 5.44 2.85 5.87
N MET A 176 4.67 3.75 6.47
CA MET A 176 3.88 3.47 7.68
C MET A 176 2.81 2.40 7.44
N GLN A 177 2.13 2.43 6.30
CA GLN A 177 1.18 1.39 5.91
C GLN A 177 1.87 0.02 5.85
N THR A 178 3.00 -0.04 5.15
CA THR A 178 3.78 -1.27 4.93
C THR A 178 4.40 -1.78 6.24
N ALA A 179 4.88 -0.89 7.10
CA ALA A 179 5.39 -1.25 8.43
C ALA A 179 4.31 -1.89 9.31
N LEU A 180 3.05 -1.43 9.22
CA LEU A 180 1.93 -2.08 9.91
C LEU A 180 1.66 -3.49 9.38
N TYR A 181 1.77 -3.72 8.06
CA TYR A 181 1.67 -5.08 7.50
C TYR A 181 2.83 -5.95 7.96
N LEU A 182 4.05 -5.42 7.96
CA LEU A 182 5.23 -6.13 8.45
C LEU A 182 5.08 -6.52 9.94
N ARG A 183 4.48 -5.67 10.77
CA ARG A 183 4.14 -5.99 12.15
C ARG A 183 3.16 -7.17 12.24
N MET A 184 2.19 -7.25 11.33
CA MET A 184 1.19 -8.31 11.29
C MET A 184 1.62 -9.55 10.50
N ARG A 185 2.87 -9.60 9.98
CA ARG A 185 3.37 -10.67 9.11
C ARG A 185 3.22 -12.07 9.68
N TRP A 186 3.31 -12.22 11.00
CA TRP A 186 3.20 -13.50 11.69
C TRP A 186 1.92 -14.28 11.33
N LYS A 187 0.82 -13.57 10.98
CA LYS A 187 -0.43 -14.19 10.51
C LYS A 187 -0.26 -14.81 9.13
N LEU A 188 0.51 -14.18 8.26
CA LEU A 188 0.83 -14.70 6.93
C LEU A 188 1.81 -15.85 7.04
N GLU A 189 2.82 -15.72 7.90
CA GLU A 189 3.82 -16.75 8.17
C GLU A 189 3.15 -18.03 8.69
N GLU A 190 2.25 -17.91 9.67
CA GLU A 190 1.49 -19.03 10.23
C GLU A 190 0.57 -19.69 9.17
N TYR A 191 -0.14 -18.88 8.38
CA TYR A 191 -1.13 -19.38 7.42
C TYR A 191 -0.49 -20.03 6.19
N TYR A 192 0.57 -19.42 5.65
CA TYR A 192 1.21 -19.88 4.40
C TYR A 192 2.46 -20.75 4.63
N GLY A 193 2.95 -20.88 5.86
CA GLY A 193 4.13 -21.66 6.20
C GLY A 193 5.43 -21.09 5.61
N VAL A 194 5.55 -19.76 5.58
CA VAL A 194 6.70 -19.03 5.02
C VAL A 194 7.27 -18.06 6.04
N GLU A 195 8.52 -17.65 5.88
CA GLU A 195 9.20 -16.61 6.64
C GLU A 195 9.16 -15.30 5.84
N ILE A 196 8.82 -14.18 6.48
CA ILE A 196 8.70 -12.87 5.85
C ILE A 196 9.61 -11.86 6.56
N ASP A 197 10.74 -11.54 5.95
CA ASP A 197 11.73 -10.58 6.50
C ASP A 197 11.43 -9.14 6.12
N SER A 198 10.73 -8.92 5.01
CA SER A 198 10.47 -7.60 4.46
C SER A 198 9.15 -7.52 3.69
N PHE A 199 8.70 -6.30 3.51
CA PHE A 199 7.66 -5.93 2.56
C PHE A 199 8.26 -4.96 1.52
N ARG A 200 7.86 -5.11 0.27
CA ARG A 200 8.31 -4.29 -0.86
C ARG A 200 7.21 -3.36 -1.33
N ILE A 201 7.50 -2.06 -1.35
CA ILE A 201 6.62 -1.06 -1.96
C ILE A 201 7.05 -0.89 -3.41
N VAL A 202 6.20 -1.27 -4.36
CA VAL A 202 6.44 -1.09 -5.80
C VAL A 202 5.69 0.13 -6.29
N TYR A 203 6.42 1.06 -6.88
CA TYR A 203 5.84 2.25 -7.50
C TYR A 203 5.81 2.14 -9.01
N CYS A 204 4.68 2.48 -9.61
CA CYS A 204 4.49 2.59 -11.05
C CYS A 204 4.07 4.01 -11.42
N GLN A 205 4.88 4.69 -12.22
CA GLN A 205 4.56 6.00 -12.77
C GLN A 205 3.68 5.81 -14.02
N VAL A 206 2.42 6.20 -13.93
CA VAL A 206 1.44 5.96 -14.99
C VAL A 206 1.71 6.77 -16.26
N ASP A 207 2.37 7.92 -16.13
CA ASP A 207 2.58 8.87 -17.24
C ASP A 207 3.64 8.39 -18.24
N ASP A 208 4.65 7.62 -17.79
CA ASP A 208 5.79 7.20 -18.62
C ASP A 208 6.28 5.75 -18.36
N GLY A 209 5.55 5.02 -17.51
CA GLY A 209 5.85 3.60 -17.25
C GLY A 209 7.08 3.34 -16.37
N LEU A 210 7.69 4.36 -15.77
CA LEU A 210 8.79 4.14 -14.84
C LEU A 210 8.34 3.33 -13.63
N THR A 211 9.18 2.39 -13.22
CA THR A 211 8.97 1.58 -12.01
C THR A 211 10.17 1.69 -11.09
N THR A 212 9.92 1.62 -9.79
CA THR A 212 10.94 1.49 -8.75
C THR A 212 10.35 0.77 -7.55
N TYR A 213 11.20 0.31 -6.65
CA TYR A 213 10.73 -0.32 -5.41
C TYR A 213 11.62 0.07 -4.23
N PHE A 214 11.05 -0.12 -3.03
CA PHE A 214 11.74 0.06 -1.76
C PHE A 214 11.36 -1.07 -0.82
N ASP A 215 12.35 -1.69 -0.20
CA ASP A 215 12.12 -2.73 0.80
C ASP A 215 12.03 -2.10 2.18
N ILE A 216 11.03 -2.50 2.94
CA ILE A 216 10.84 -2.12 4.34
C ILE A 216 11.06 -3.38 5.17
N SER A 217 12.10 -3.38 5.97
CA SER A 217 12.52 -4.54 6.77
C SER A 217 12.48 -4.23 8.27
N LEU A 218 12.54 -5.28 9.07
CA LEU A 218 12.64 -5.16 10.53
C LEU A 218 13.92 -4.48 11.00
N SER A 219 14.99 -4.55 10.19
CA SER A 219 16.28 -3.94 10.49
C SER A 219 16.29 -2.41 10.33
N ASP A 220 15.27 -1.85 9.65
CA ASP A 220 15.22 -0.42 9.34
C ASP A 220 14.73 0.45 10.52
N GLY A 221 14.53 -0.13 11.71
CA GLY A 221 14.12 0.58 12.91
C GLY A 221 12.63 0.99 12.93
N TYR A 222 11.82 0.44 12.04
CA TYR A 222 10.36 0.63 12.00
C TYR A 222 9.58 -0.43 12.80
N SER A 223 10.30 -1.23 13.60
CA SER A 223 9.73 -2.30 14.44
C SER A 223 9.19 -1.79 15.79
#